data_064bd56316ab7599337378d8eddfc301
#
_entry.id   064bd56316ab7599337378d8eddfc301
#
_cell.length_a   1.000
_cell.length_b   1.000
_cell.length_c   1.000
_cell.angle_alpha   90.00
_cell.angle_beta   90.00
_cell.angle_gamma   90.00
#
_symmetry.space_group_name_H-M   'P 1'
#
loop_
_entity.id
_entity.type
_entity.pdbx_description
1 polymer ?
#
loop_
_entity_poly.entity_id
_entity_poly.type
_entity_poly.pdbx_seq_one_letter_code
_entity_poly.pdbx_strand_id
1 'polypeptide(L)'
;MKYIIDEEVCAKHQLTLAEVFCILASKSCKNIYTLLEDMKERELLSKSSEAPFPTMRWDDEVCAVLLESDKSVPIVERCQNLAQTLRELFPKGLKIGSSAWRGNIREITLRLQKFFKIYGNKWTDEEIINATKRYIEHFNGDYTFMRILKYFIMKSEKVPTEDGTTHIEDISELANWLENETDIEESNWTTSLV
;
A
#
# COMPACT_ATOMS: atom_id res chain seq x y z
N MET A 1 -11.87 -6.34 -1.97
CA MET A 1 -10.81 -7.32 -1.72
C MET A 1 -9.78 -7.14 -2.81
N LYS A 2 -8.48 -6.97 -2.49
CA LYS A 2 -7.41 -6.76 -3.48
C LYS A 2 -6.58 -8.05 -3.52
N TYR A 3 -6.47 -8.66 -4.68
CA TYR A 3 -5.59 -9.79 -4.91
C TYR A 3 -4.35 -9.31 -5.65
N ILE A 4 -3.17 -9.75 -5.23
CA ILE A 4 -1.93 -9.61 -5.96
C ILE A 4 -1.62 -10.99 -6.52
N ILE A 5 -1.51 -11.10 -7.83
CA ILE A 5 -1.26 -12.36 -8.53
C ILE A 5 0.07 -12.21 -9.28
N ASP A 6 0.98 -13.12 -9.00
CA ASP A 6 2.33 -13.18 -9.59
C ASP A 6 2.37 -14.25 -10.67
N GLU A 7 2.81 -13.90 -11.88
CA GLU A 7 2.88 -14.84 -13.02
C GLU A 7 3.86 -15.98 -12.77
N GLU A 8 4.99 -15.73 -12.10
CA GLU A 8 5.97 -16.78 -11.82
C GLU A 8 5.42 -17.81 -10.82
N VAL A 9 4.67 -17.35 -9.83
CA VAL A 9 3.99 -18.22 -8.87
C VAL A 9 2.89 -19.02 -9.57
N CYS A 10 2.11 -18.40 -10.43
CA CYS A 10 1.10 -19.09 -11.23
C CYS A 10 1.72 -20.20 -12.11
N ALA A 11 2.84 -19.91 -12.79
CA ALA A 11 3.55 -20.88 -13.63
C ALA A 11 4.07 -22.06 -12.80
N LYS A 12 4.59 -21.84 -11.59
CA LYS A 12 5.02 -22.89 -10.66
C LYS A 12 3.89 -23.87 -10.32
N HIS A 13 2.65 -23.35 -10.19
CA HIS A 13 1.46 -24.16 -9.94
C HIS A 13 0.73 -24.62 -11.21
N GLN A 14 1.35 -24.44 -12.39
CA GLN A 14 0.78 -24.79 -13.69
C GLN A 14 -0.58 -24.13 -13.96
N LEU A 15 -0.76 -22.92 -13.48
CA LEU A 15 -1.93 -22.08 -13.72
C LEU A 15 -1.55 -20.88 -14.57
N THR A 16 -2.43 -20.48 -15.46
CA THR A 16 -2.34 -19.20 -16.17
C THR A 16 -3.01 -18.12 -15.36
N LEU A 17 -2.59 -16.87 -15.53
CA LEU A 17 -3.28 -15.70 -14.95
C LEU A 17 -4.77 -15.69 -15.29
N ALA A 18 -5.12 -16.07 -16.54
CA ALA A 18 -6.52 -16.12 -16.99
C ALA A 18 -7.33 -17.14 -16.18
N GLU A 19 -6.77 -18.31 -15.90
CA GLU A 19 -7.42 -19.35 -15.10
C GLU A 19 -7.65 -18.88 -13.65
N VAL A 20 -6.62 -18.32 -13.01
CA VAL A 20 -6.75 -17.78 -11.64
C VAL A 20 -7.80 -16.67 -11.61
N PHE A 21 -7.77 -15.75 -12.60
CA PHE A 21 -8.75 -14.69 -12.70
C PHE A 21 -10.18 -15.22 -12.88
N CYS A 22 -10.36 -16.24 -13.72
CA CYS A 22 -11.67 -16.85 -13.94
C CYS A 22 -12.18 -17.60 -12.72
N ILE A 23 -11.32 -18.27 -11.96
CA ILE A 23 -11.70 -18.90 -10.69
C ILE A 23 -12.21 -17.83 -9.72
N LEU A 24 -11.49 -16.71 -9.60
CA LEU A 24 -11.90 -15.60 -8.75
C LEU A 24 -13.20 -14.93 -9.24
N ALA A 25 -13.33 -14.77 -10.55
CA ALA A 25 -14.51 -14.18 -11.18
C ALA A 25 -15.75 -15.11 -11.13
N SER A 26 -15.57 -16.42 -11.15
CA SER A 26 -16.68 -17.41 -11.08
C SER A 26 -17.47 -17.32 -9.78
N LYS A 27 -16.89 -16.73 -8.73
CA LYS A 27 -17.61 -16.42 -7.49
C LYS A 27 -18.58 -15.23 -7.62
N SER A 28 -18.45 -14.42 -8.66
CA SER A 28 -19.22 -13.19 -8.85
C SER A 28 -19.86 -13.00 -10.23
N CYS A 29 -19.54 -13.83 -11.24
CA CYS A 29 -20.01 -13.66 -12.62
C CYS A 29 -20.53 -14.95 -13.26
N LYS A 30 -21.70 -14.87 -13.94
CA LYS A 30 -22.39 -16.02 -14.52
C LYS A 30 -22.03 -16.35 -15.98
N ASN A 31 -21.10 -15.67 -16.67
CA ASN A 31 -20.93 -15.73 -18.12
C ASN A 31 -19.50 -16.06 -18.63
N ILE A 32 -18.89 -17.13 -18.13
CA ILE A 32 -17.54 -17.56 -18.58
C ILE A 32 -17.59 -19.06 -18.96
N TYR A 33 -18.48 -19.42 -19.88
CA TYR A 33 -18.79 -20.83 -20.14
C TYR A 33 -17.67 -21.65 -20.78
N THR A 34 -16.95 -21.11 -21.75
CA THR A 34 -15.91 -21.87 -22.48
C THR A 34 -14.69 -22.18 -21.59
N LEU A 35 -14.24 -21.23 -20.83
CA LEU A 35 -13.10 -21.42 -19.94
C LEU A 35 -13.45 -22.34 -18.75
N LEU A 36 -14.69 -22.30 -18.31
CA LEU A 36 -15.18 -23.18 -17.26
C LEU A 36 -15.21 -24.65 -17.70
N GLU A 37 -15.48 -24.95 -18.98
CA GLU A 37 -15.44 -26.32 -19.50
C GLU A 37 -14.00 -26.87 -19.51
N ASP A 38 -13.02 -26.09 -19.97
CA ASP A 38 -11.60 -26.49 -19.93
C ASP A 38 -11.13 -26.73 -18.48
N MET A 39 -11.60 -25.91 -17.54
CA MET A 39 -11.27 -26.07 -16.13
C MET A 39 -11.90 -27.32 -15.52
N LYS A 40 -13.09 -27.71 -15.99
CA LYS A 40 -13.72 -28.98 -15.60
C LYS A 40 -12.94 -30.18 -16.12
N GLU A 41 -12.41 -30.11 -17.35
CA GLU A 41 -11.58 -31.17 -17.93
C GLU A 41 -10.27 -31.35 -17.14
N ARG A 42 -9.72 -30.27 -16.63
CA ARG A 42 -8.51 -30.26 -15.81
C ARG A 42 -8.79 -30.58 -14.31
N GLU A 43 -10.01 -30.87 -13.97
CA GLU A 43 -10.44 -31.19 -12.60
C GLU A 43 -10.29 -30.05 -11.57
N LEU A 44 -10.15 -28.81 -12.04
CA LEU A 44 -10.16 -27.62 -11.19
C LEU A 44 -11.56 -27.23 -10.72
N LEU A 45 -12.56 -27.61 -11.51
CA LEU A 45 -13.98 -27.42 -11.20
C LEU A 45 -14.71 -28.77 -11.27
N SER A 46 -15.79 -28.90 -10.50
CA SER A 46 -16.62 -30.09 -10.57
C SER A 46 -17.29 -30.23 -11.94
N LYS A 47 -17.53 -31.47 -12.38
CA LYS A 47 -18.25 -31.79 -13.63
C LYS A 47 -19.75 -31.57 -13.57
N SER A 48 -20.28 -31.02 -12.49
CA SER A 48 -21.71 -30.69 -12.35
C SER A 48 -22.15 -29.72 -13.44
N SER A 49 -23.24 -30.00 -14.11
CA SER A 49 -23.78 -29.21 -15.21
C SER A 49 -24.55 -27.97 -14.74
N GLU A 50 -25.10 -28.00 -13.57
CA GLU A 50 -26.01 -26.94 -13.09
C GLU A 50 -25.28 -25.82 -12.33
N ALA A 51 -24.27 -26.16 -11.54
CA ALA A 51 -23.48 -25.17 -10.79
C ALA A 51 -22.07 -25.72 -10.54
N PRO A 52 -21.09 -25.44 -11.44
CA PRO A 52 -19.72 -25.84 -11.21
C PRO A 52 -19.16 -25.11 -9.98
N PHE A 53 -18.61 -25.86 -9.03
CA PHE A 53 -17.98 -25.33 -7.83
C PHE A 53 -16.51 -25.76 -7.76
N PRO A 54 -15.66 -25.03 -7.05
CA PRO A 54 -14.26 -25.39 -6.87
C PRO A 54 -14.11 -26.76 -6.25
N THR A 55 -13.15 -27.54 -6.75
CA THR A 55 -12.75 -28.82 -6.17
C THR A 55 -11.74 -28.63 -5.06
N MET A 56 -11.38 -29.71 -4.34
CA MET A 56 -10.27 -29.67 -3.37
C MET A 56 -8.96 -29.25 -4.02
N ARG A 57 -8.72 -29.65 -5.28
CA ARG A 57 -7.54 -29.23 -6.06
C ARG A 57 -7.52 -27.72 -6.26
N TRP A 58 -8.68 -27.08 -6.44
CA TRP A 58 -8.77 -25.61 -6.49
C TRP A 58 -8.39 -24.99 -5.14
N ASP A 59 -8.89 -25.52 -4.04
CA ASP A 59 -8.57 -24.99 -2.71
C ASP A 59 -7.08 -25.12 -2.42
N ASP A 60 -6.44 -26.24 -2.75
CA ASP A 60 -5.04 -26.47 -2.48
C ASP A 60 -4.13 -25.68 -3.42
N GLU A 61 -4.37 -25.67 -4.73
CA GLU A 61 -3.49 -25.06 -5.72
C GLU A 61 -3.74 -23.54 -5.87
N VAL A 62 -4.97 -23.12 -6.03
CA VAL A 62 -5.28 -21.69 -6.23
C VAL A 62 -5.13 -20.91 -4.94
N CYS A 63 -5.50 -21.48 -3.79
CA CYS A 63 -5.22 -20.85 -2.51
C CYS A 63 -3.73 -20.74 -2.25
N ALA A 64 -2.92 -21.76 -2.63
CA ALA A 64 -1.48 -21.69 -2.53
C ALA A 64 -0.90 -20.57 -3.42
N VAL A 65 -1.36 -20.44 -4.68
CA VAL A 65 -0.95 -19.34 -5.57
C VAL A 65 -1.30 -17.98 -4.96
N LEU A 66 -2.52 -17.83 -4.44
CA LEU A 66 -2.94 -16.56 -3.84
C LEU A 66 -2.14 -16.22 -2.58
N LEU A 67 -1.83 -17.22 -1.75
CA LEU A 67 -1.02 -17.05 -0.54
C LEU A 67 0.45 -16.79 -0.87
N GLU A 68 1.01 -17.47 -1.89
CA GLU A 68 2.38 -17.23 -2.33
C GLU A 68 2.54 -15.87 -3.03
N SER A 69 1.53 -15.44 -3.80
CA SER A 69 1.52 -14.13 -4.47
C SER A 69 1.27 -12.99 -3.48
N ASP A 70 0.60 -13.26 -2.37
CA ASP A 70 0.47 -12.29 -1.26
C ASP A 70 1.71 -12.33 -0.34
N LYS A 71 2.90 -12.46 -0.93
CA LYS A 71 4.18 -12.25 -0.25
C LYS A 71 4.42 -10.77 0.11
N SER A 72 3.45 -9.91 -0.09
CA SER A 72 3.46 -8.60 0.53
C SER A 72 3.57 -8.85 2.03
N VAL A 73 4.73 -8.52 2.58
CA VAL A 73 4.93 -8.37 4.04
C VAL A 73 3.63 -7.81 4.60
N PRO A 74 2.96 -8.50 5.54
CA PRO A 74 1.68 -8.05 6.04
C PRO A 74 1.78 -6.56 6.29
N ILE A 75 0.84 -5.75 5.81
CA ILE A 75 0.94 -4.28 5.85
C ILE A 75 1.32 -3.78 7.25
N VAL A 76 0.98 -4.55 8.27
CA VAL A 76 1.35 -4.31 9.67
C VAL A 76 2.86 -4.44 9.88
N GLU A 77 3.48 -5.49 9.35
CA GLU A 77 4.91 -5.73 9.45
C GLU A 77 5.71 -4.71 8.62
N ARG A 78 5.25 -4.41 7.41
CA ARG A 78 5.78 -3.33 6.58
C ARG A 78 5.76 -1.99 7.33
N CYS A 79 4.61 -1.66 7.95
CA CYS A 79 4.47 -0.44 8.74
C CYS A 79 5.36 -0.43 9.99
N GLN A 80 5.59 -1.59 10.62
CA GLN A 80 6.49 -1.69 11.78
C GLN A 80 7.94 -1.46 11.38
N ASN A 81 8.42 -2.10 10.32
CA ASN A 81 9.77 -1.95 9.81
C ASN A 81 10.03 -0.52 9.35
N LEU A 82 9.10 0.04 8.58
CA LEU A 82 9.18 1.42 8.10
C LEU A 82 9.13 2.42 9.28
N ALA A 83 8.27 2.20 10.27
CA ALA A 83 8.20 3.04 11.48
C ALA A 83 9.52 3.09 12.22
N GLN A 84 10.22 1.97 12.30
CA GLN A 84 11.53 1.90 12.96
C GLN A 84 12.57 2.70 12.17
N THR A 85 12.64 2.50 10.86
CA THR A 85 13.56 3.20 9.96
C THR A 85 13.32 4.72 9.98
N LEU A 86 12.09 5.17 9.81
CA LEU A 86 11.75 6.60 9.84
C LEU A 86 12.05 7.24 11.19
N ARG A 87 11.83 6.50 12.29
CA ARG A 87 12.14 6.96 13.63
C ARG A 87 13.65 7.18 13.84
N GLU A 88 14.49 6.38 13.22
CA GLU A 88 15.95 6.53 13.28
C GLU A 88 16.45 7.76 12.52
N LEU A 89 15.81 8.12 11.41
CA LEU A 89 16.13 9.32 10.63
C LEU A 89 15.84 10.61 11.38
N PHE A 90 14.75 10.66 12.14
CA PHE A 90 14.36 11.87 12.86
C PHE A 90 15.31 12.23 14.01
N PRO A 91 15.48 13.52 14.33
CA PRO A 91 16.35 13.96 15.42
C PRO A 91 15.96 13.31 16.76
N LYS A 92 16.94 13.14 17.64
CA LYS A 92 16.71 12.71 19.03
C LYS A 92 16.26 13.89 19.89
N GLY A 93 15.54 13.63 20.95
CA GLY A 93 15.14 14.63 21.94
C GLY A 93 13.71 15.13 21.81
N LEU A 94 13.44 16.27 22.41
CA LEU A 94 12.10 16.87 22.49
C LEU A 94 12.05 18.14 21.65
N LYS A 95 10.95 18.35 20.96
CA LYS A 95 10.62 19.63 20.35
C LYS A 95 10.16 20.59 21.45
N ILE A 96 10.67 21.82 21.44
CA ILE A 96 10.30 22.86 22.42
C ILE A 96 8.78 23.04 22.41
N GLY A 97 8.16 22.92 23.57
CA GLY A 97 6.71 23.04 23.74
C GLY A 97 5.88 21.89 23.18
N SER A 98 6.49 20.76 22.85
CA SER A 98 5.82 19.63 22.20
C SER A 98 6.35 18.28 22.71
N SER A 99 5.97 17.22 21.98
CA SER A 99 6.36 15.83 22.23
C SER A 99 7.74 15.52 21.65
N ALA A 100 8.24 14.29 21.91
CA ALA A 100 9.47 13.81 21.32
C ALA A 100 9.42 13.81 19.77
N TRP A 101 10.53 14.21 19.13
CA TRP A 101 10.66 14.22 17.66
C TRP A 101 10.30 12.89 17.02
N ARG A 102 10.79 11.80 17.60
CA ARG A 102 10.66 10.44 17.13
C ARG A 102 9.33 9.77 17.46
N GLY A 103 8.66 10.22 18.53
CA GLY A 103 7.40 9.64 18.99
C GLY A 103 7.51 8.17 19.43
N ASN A 104 6.36 7.58 19.72
CA ASN A 104 6.24 6.15 20.08
C ASN A 104 6.09 5.32 18.81
N ILE A 105 6.81 4.19 18.72
CA ILE A 105 6.80 3.31 17.55
C ILE A 105 5.39 2.79 17.22
N ARG A 106 4.61 2.45 18.24
CA ARG A 106 3.23 1.98 18.05
C ARG A 106 2.34 3.06 17.41
N GLU A 107 2.50 4.33 17.85
CA GLU A 107 1.75 5.45 17.29
C GLU A 107 2.17 5.71 15.83
N ILE A 108 3.47 5.63 15.53
CA ILE A 108 4.01 5.79 14.18
C ILE A 108 3.46 4.69 13.26
N THR A 109 3.49 3.43 13.71
CA THR A 109 2.93 2.29 12.96
C THR A 109 1.46 2.50 12.62
N LEU A 110 0.64 2.94 13.58
CA LEU A 110 -0.78 3.22 13.34
C LEU A 110 -0.98 4.37 12.34
N ARG A 111 -0.11 5.40 12.36
CA ARG A 111 -0.14 6.49 11.39
C ARG A 111 0.23 6.03 9.99
N LEU A 112 1.22 5.16 9.85
CA LEU A 112 1.58 4.53 8.56
C LEU A 112 0.46 3.62 8.04
N GLN A 113 -0.19 2.83 8.89
CA GLN A 113 -1.35 2.05 8.47
C GLN A 113 -2.48 2.94 7.95
N LYS A 114 -2.74 4.08 8.63
CA LYS A 114 -3.72 5.06 8.16
C LYS A 114 -3.29 5.70 6.84
N PHE A 115 -2.01 6.04 6.68
CA PHE A 115 -1.43 6.56 5.45
C PHE A 115 -1.64 5.59 4.29
N PHE A 116 -1.25 4.31 4.44
CA PHE A 116 -1.46 3.31 3.39
C PHE A 116 -2.94 2.99 3.13
N LYS A 117 -3.81 3.18 4.12
CA LYS A 117 -5.26 3.03 3.92
C LYS A 117 -5.82 4.13 3.01
N ILE A 118 -5.31 5.36 3.10
CA ILE A 118 -5.78 6.52 2.32
C ILE A 118 -5.12 6.54 0.93
N TYR A 119 -3.79 6.42 0.88
CA TYR A 119 -3.01 6.58 -0.35
C TYR A 119 -2.70 5.25 -1.06
N GLY A 120 -3.00 4.10 -0.45
CA GLY A 120 -2.66 2.77 -0.98
C GLY A 120 -1.15 2.50 -0.97
N ASN A 121 -0.72 1.59 -1.86
CA ASN A 121 0.70 1.25 -2.06
C ASN A 121 1.29 2.03 -3.24
N LYS A 122 0.98 3.32 -3.37
CA LYS A 122 1.43 4.19 -4.47
C LYS A 122 2.95 4.32 -4.49
N TRP A 123 3.60 4.30 -3.32
CA TRP A 123 5.05 4.49 -3.16
C TRP A 123 5.72 3.30 -2.49
N THR A 124 6.97 3.07 -2.87
CA THR A 124 7.87 2.08 -2.28
C THR A 124 8.41 2.56 -0.93
N ASP A 125 8.98 1.66 -0.15
CA ASP A 125 9.61 2.01 1.14
C ASP A 125 10.83 2.92 0.93
N GLU A 126 11.57 2.71 -0.17
CA GLU A 126 12.74 3.54 -0.51
C GLU A 126 12.34 4.98 -0.84
N GLU A 127 11.28 5.19 -1.61
CA GLU A 127 10.75 6.53 -1.90
C GLU A 127 10.31 7.23 -0.62
N ILE A 128 9.60 6.53 0.28
CA ILE A 128 9.17 7.08 1.57
C ILE A 128 10.37 7.47 2.45
N ILE A 129 11.39 6.63 2.50
CA ILE A 129 12.62 6.89 3.24
C ILE A 129 13.37 8.10 2.66
N ASN A 130 13.49 8.18 1.33
CA ASN A 130 14.17 9.27 0.64
C ASN A 130 13.42 10.60 0.80
N ALA A 131 12.10 10.61 0.65
CA ALA A 131 11.27 11.80 0.92
C ALA A 131 11.44 12.28 2.36
N THR A 132 11.51 11.35 3.32
CA THR A 132 11.74 11.68 4.74
C THR A 132 13.12 12.28 4.97
N LYS A 133 14.17 11.76 4.33
CA LYS A 133 15.54 12.34 4.42
C LYS A 133 15.56 13.76 3.87
N ARG A 134 15.02 13.98 2.68
CA ARG A 134 14.95 15.32 2.06
C ARG A 134 14.16 16.30 2.92
N TYR A 135 13.05 15.86 3.51
CA TYR A 135 12.28 16.67 4.45
C TYR A 135 13.14 17.14 5.63
N ILE A 136 13.93 16.26 6.24
CA ILE A 136 14.79 16.61 7.39
C ILE A 136 15.94 17.51 6.96
N GLU A 137 16.57 17.22 5.82
CA GLU A 137 17.68 17.99 5.23
C GLU A 137 17.26 19.42 4.87
N HIS A 138 16.01 19.61 4.43
CA HIS A 138 15.46 20.93 4.12
C HIS A 138 15.59 21.93 5.28
N PHE A 139 15.58 21.47 6.50
CA PHE A 139 15.68 22.32 7.69
C PHE A 139 17.12 22.70 8.08
N ASN A 140 18.15 22.13 7.43
CA ASN A 140 19.57 22.45 7.64
C ASN A 140 19.98 22.49 9.13
N GLY A 141 19.36 21.67 9.98
CA GLY A 141 19.63 21.60 11.42
C GLY A 141 18.80 22.55 12.30
N ASP A 142 18.08 23.51 11.73
CA ASP A 142 17.09 24.30 12.46
C ASP A 142 15.71 23.66 12.39
N TYR A 143 15.38 22.83 13.37
CA TYR A 143 14.14 22.07 13.42
C TYR A 143 12.97 22.84 14.06
N THR A 144 13.07 24.14 14.26
CA THR A 144 12.06 24.94 14.95
C THR A 144 10.65 24.76 14.34
N PHE A 145 10.56 24.77 13.01
CA PHE A 145 9.31 24.63 12.27
C PHE A 145 9.06 23.22 11.75
N MET A 146 10.01 22.31 11.90
CA MET A 146 9.85 20.93 11.46
C MET A 146 8.72 20.24 12.26
N ARG A 147 7.86 19.48 11.58
CA ARG A 147 6.83 18.66 12.25
C ARG A 147 7.49 17.46 12.92
N ILE A 148 6.95 17.00 14.05
CA ILE A 148 7.35 15.73 14.67
C ILE A 148 6.88 14.57 13.78
N LEU A 149 7.59 13.44 13.83
CA LEU A 149 7.40 12.30 12.91
C LEU A 149 5.93 11.87 12.73
N LYS A 150 5.18 11.75 13.82
CA LYS A 150 3.78 11.36 13.74
C LYS A 150 2.90 12.31 12.94
N TYR A 151 3.17 13.61 13.00
CA TYR A 151 2.42 14.65 12.28
C TYR A 151 2.97 14.89 10.89
N PHE A 152 4.21 14.54 10.63
CA PHE A 152 4.77 14.46 9.30
C PHE A 152 4.09 13.36 8.47
N ILE A 153 3.94 12.15 9.06
CA ILE A 153 3.27 11.04 8.38
C ILE A 153 1.79 11.35 8.17
N MET A 154 1.06 11.72 9.23
CA MET A 154 -0.38 11.95 9.17
C MET A 154 -0.84 12.81 10.34
N LYS A 155 -1.57 13.89 10.08
CA LYS A 155 -2.21 14.75 11.06
C LYS A 155 -3.71 14.81 10.75
N SER A 156 -4.54 14.63 11.78
CA SER A 156 -5.98 14.88 11.65
C SER A 156 -6.28 16.25 12.25
N GLU A 157 -6.87 17.14 11.47
CA GLU A 157 -7.27 18.48 11.89
C GLU A 157 -8.78 18.62 11.82
N LYS A 158 -9.32 19.43 12.72
CA LYS A 158 -10.73 19.83 12.67
C LYS A 158 -10.83 21.09 11.81
N VAL A 159 -11.52 20.97 10.69
CA VAL A 159 -11.75 22.08 9.77
C VAL A 159 -13.21 22.52 9.91
N PRO A 160 -13.47 23.82 10.16
CA PRO A 160 -14.83 24.33 10.18
C PRO A 160 -15.41 24.33 8.76
N THR A 161 -16.65 23.88 8.63
CA THR A 161 -17.43 23.98 7.39
C THR A 161 -18.22 25.31 7.36
N GLU A 162 -18.63 25.72 6.17
CA GLU A 162 -19.43 26.94 5.98
C GLU A 162 -20.75 26.92 6.78
N ASP A 163 -21.27 25.72 7.09
CA ASP A 163 -22.49 25.50 7.88
C ASP A 163 -22.27 25.59 9.40
N GLY A 164 -21.06 25.96 9.86
CA GLY A 164 -20.71 26.04 11.29
C GLY A 164 -20.47 24.68 11.95
N THR A 165 -20.52 23.56 11.21
CA THR A 165 -20.10 22.25 11.68
C THR A 165 -18.58 22.08 11.51
N THR A 166 -17.99 21.08 12.17
CA THR A 166 -16.58 20.74 11.99
C THR A 166 -16.44 19.35 11.42
N HIS A 167 -15.65 19.18 10.36
CA HIS A 167 -15.24 17.87 9.88
C HIS A 167 -13.75 17.61 10.22
N ILE A 168 -13.38 16.33 10.22
CA ILE A 168 -11.99 15.93 10.44
C ILE A 168 -11.35 15.72 9.06
N GLU A 169 -10.29 16.49 8.79
CA GLU A 169 -9.46 16.34 7.62
C GLU A 169 -8.13 15.69 7.96
N ASP A 170 -7.72 14.73 7.16
CA ASP A 170 -6.45 14.04 7.33
C ASP A 170 -5.42 14.61 6.35
N ILE A 171 -4.40 15.25 6.89
CA ILE A 171 -3.33 15.91 6.13
C ILE A 171 -2.04 15.14 6.31
N SER A 172 -1.34 14.86 5.20
CA SER A 172 -0.04 14.20 5.21
C SER A 172 1.03 15.09 4.57
N GLU A 173 1.99 15.52 5.37
CA GLU A 173 3.18 16.20 4.86
C GLU A 173 4.07 15.24 4.06
N LEU A 174 4.15 13.98 4.49
CA LEU A 174 4.86 12.94 3.77
C LEU A 174 4.33 12.77 2.34
N ALA A 175 2.99 12.75 2.16
CA ALA A 175 2.39 12.65 0.83
C ALA A 175 2.79 13.85 -0.05
N ASN A 176 2.77 15.05 0.50
CA ASN A 176 3.19 16.26 -0.23
C ASN A 176 4.65 16.17 -0.71
N TRP A 177 5.55 15.64 0.12
CA TRP A 177 6.95 15.45 -0.26
C TRP A 177 7.17 14.33 -1.27
N LEU A 178 6.31 13.33 -1.29
CA LEU A 178 6.33 12.26 -2.27
C LEU A 178 5.76 12.69 -3.62
N GLU A 179 4.71 13.51 -3.63
CA GLU A 179 4.08 14.02 -4.85
C GLU A 179 4.94 15.07 -5.55
N ASN A 180 5.60 15.95 -4.80
CA ASN A 180 6.49 16.96 -5.37
C ASN A 180 7.77 16.36 -6.01
N GLU A 181 8.11 15.11 -5.74
CA GLU A 181 9.21 14.42 -6.43
C GLU A 181 8.84 14.09 -7.88
N THR A 182 7.61 13.69 -8.13
CA THR A 182 7.12 13.41 -9.48
C THR A 182 7.07 14.67 -10.35
N ASP A 183 6.74 15.82 -9.77
CA ASP A 183 6.68 17.09 -10.50
C ASP A 183 8.08 17.62 -10.91
N ILE A 184 9.12 17.32 -10.13
CA ILE A 184 10.51 17.74 -10.44
C ILE A 184 11.10 16.88 -11.57
N GLU A 185 10.81 15.59 -11.64
CA GLU A 185 11.24 14.72 -12.72
C GLU A 185 10.54 15.07 -14.04
N GLU A 186 9.25 15.40 -14.02
CA GLU A 186 8.52 15.85 -15.21
C GLU A 186 9.00 17.22 -15.72
N SER A 187 9.44 18.13 -14.84
CA SER A 187 9.92 19.46 -15.23
C SER A 187 11.33 19.46 -15.84
N ASN A 188 12.15 18.47 -15.56
CA ASN A 188 13.51 18.33 -16.13
C ASN A 188 13.53 17.85 -17.60
N TRP A 189 12.39 17.42 -18.15
CA TRP A 189 12.25 17.03 -19.56
C TRP A 189 12.33 18.23 -20.53
N THR A 190 12.05 19.44 -20.07
CA THR A 190 11.98 20.63 -20.92
C THR A 190 13.28 21.42 -21.04
N THR A 191 14.32 21.08 -20.28
CA THR A 191 15.58 21.85 -20.26
C THR A 191 16.70 21.30 -21.14
N SER A 192 16.49 20.22 -21.90
CA SER A 192 17.51 19.62 -22.77
C SER A 192 17.31 19.89 -24.27
N LEU A 193 16.59 20.97 -24.63
CA LEU A 193 16.49 21.45 -26.00
C LEU A 193 16.93 22.94 -26.06
N VAL A 194 18.24 23.19 -25.95
CA VAL A 194 18.91 24.34 -26.53
C VAL A 194 20.27 23.89 -27.04
#